data_bbc6ec186bddf30885da81e04004b1f8
#
_entry.id   bbc6ec186bddf30885da81e04004b1f8
#
_cell.length_a   1.000
_cell.length_b   1.000
_cell.length_c   1.000
_cell.angle_alpha   90.00
_cell.angle_beta   90.00
_cell.angle_gamma   90.00
#
_symmetry.space_group_name_H-M   'P 1'
#
loop_
_entity.id
_entity.type
_entity.pdbx_description
1 polymer ?
#
loop_
_entity_poly.entity_id
_entity_poly.type
_entity_poly.pdbx_seq_one_letter_code
_entity_poly.pdbx_strand_id
1 'polypeptide(L)'
;MDFESNKKLIETAIRASKMSRRELLGGLGATAGAAALTTGLFTPSIVRAAGEKVRVGLGLNYGPFNQPWRRGCWQIAKVVTEAGGELVTVRGEPSKDSEQASALALLDRDINVLILGIYSQESETAFIVDEAKKRGIKTVGFAVTAKESPSVIEDTWGTGMAMGYQVFNSLGRTGTIAQTAESRGFYTPFDMEGDMLALMTSYEPRMKMLEFISGSTSTDDQISKGRENMLALLQANPEPGSLSALVSWWWPLTIGAGQALVQNGRTDVKLFNHYFSDQLLGEMASGNIPVEFSTDCQYHAMGAKVAELAMALGRGEEVANNVYQAPITKIVQAEAAKALDEVKAMDEAAIAYLADFGG
;
A
#
# COMPACT_ATOMS: atom_id res chain seq x y z
N MET A 1 -3.77 -19.26 -0.48
CA MET A 1 -2.98 -19.84 0.64
C MET A 1 -3.93 -19.89 1.81
N ASP A 2 -4.05 -21.00 2.52
CA ASP A 2 -5.02 -21.09 3.60
C ASP A 2 -4.52 -20.37 4.88
N PHE A 3 -5.43 -20.13 5.81
CA PHE A 3 -5.16 -19.43 7.08
C PHE A 3 -4.04 -20.09 7.90
N GLU A 4 -3.96 -21.44 7.91
CA GLU A 4 -2.94 -22.18 8.66
C GLU A 4 -1.53 -22.02 8.04
N SER A 5 -1.44 -21.89 6.72
CA SER A 5 -0.18 -21.61 6.01
C SER A 5 0.32 -20.19 6.33
N ASN A 6 -0.57 -19.21 6.35
CA ASN A 6 -0.23 -17.82 6.71
C ASN A 6 0.17 -17.71 8.19
N LYS A 7 -0.52 -18.41 9.09
CA LYS A 7 -0.19 -18.47 10.52
C LYS A 7 1.23 -19.00 10.75
N LYS A 8 1.63 -20.08 10.06
CA LYS A 8 3.02 -20.62 10.16
C LYS A 8 4.06 -19.63 9.67
N LEU A 9 3.79 -18.88 8.60
CA LEU A 9 4.69 -17.84 8.08
C LEU A 9 4.86 -16.71 9.08
N ILE A 10 3.78 -16.25 9.69
CA ILE A 10 3.80 -15.19 10.72
C ILE A 10 4.55 -15.64 11.96
N GLU A 11 4.28 -16.85 12.45
CA GLU A 11 5.00 -17.41 13.61
C GLU A 11 6.52 -17.55 13.33
N THR A 12 6.89 -17.87 12.09
CA THR A 12 8.28 -17.93 11.64
C THR A 12 8.92 -16.54 11.62
N ALA A 13 8.20 -15.54 11.10
CA ALA A 13 8.66 -14.15 11.07
C ALA A 13 8.82 -13.56 12.48
N ILE A 14 7.89 -13.85 13.39
CA ILE A 14 7.97 -13.44 14.80
C ILE A 14 9.16 -14.10 15.50
N ARG A 15 9.45 -15.36 15.22
CA ARG A 15 10.66 -16.03 15.73
C ARG A 15 11.94 -15.40 15.20
N ALA A 16 11.99 -15.06 13.92
CA ALA A 16 13.14 -14.37 13.31
C ALA A 16 13.35 -12.96 13.89
N SER A 17 12.29 -12.23 14.20
CA SER A 17 12.39 -10.89 14.81
C SER A 17 12.89 -10.86 16.25
N LYS A 18 12.85 -12.01 16.95
CA LYS A 18 13.38 -12.17 18.31
C LYS A 18 14.87 -12.56 18.36
N MET A 19 15.49 -12.82 17.20
CA MET A 19 16.92 -13.12 17.13
C MET A 19 17.72 -11.83 17.35
N SER A 20 18.68 -11.89 18.27
CA SER A 20 19.56 -10.76 18.54
C SER A 20 20.49 -10.48 17.35
N ARG A 21 20.91 -9.22 17.15
CA ARG A 21 21.90 -8.84 16.11
C ARG A 21 23.17 -9.71 16.13
N ARG A 22 23.50 -10.31 17.26
CA ARG A 22 24.68 -11.14 17.46
C ARG A 22 24.50 -12.55 16.87
N GLU A 23 23.28 -13.07 16.87
CA GLU A 23 22.94 -14.37 16.27
C GLU A 23 22.84 -14.30 14.76
N LEU A 24 22.41 -13.11 14.21
CA LEU A 24 22.37 -12.87 12.74
C LEU A 24 23.79 -12.79 12.13
N LEU A 25 24.76 -12.25 12.87
CA LEU A 25 26.14 -12.07 12.40
C LEU A 25 27.02 -13.32 12.60
N GLY A 26 26.59 -14.26 13.44
CA GLY A 26 27.32 -15.52 13.68
C GLY A 26 27.14 -16.57 12.58
N GLY A 27 26.13 -16.43 11.71
CA GLY A 27 25.83 -17.36 10.62
C GLY A 27 26.55 -17.08 9.28
N LEU A 28 27.24 -15.94 9.14
CA LEU A 28 27.87 -15.49 7.88
C LEU A 28 29.40 -15.61 7.85
N GLY A 29 29.99 -16.28 8.81
CA GLY A 29 31.43 -16.41 8.92
C GLY A 29 31.97 -17.79 8.60
N ALA A 30 31.98 -18.25 7.38
CA ALA A 30 32.95 -19.21 6.83
C ALA A 30 32.66 -19.51 5.35
N THR A 31 33.22 -18.75 4.42
CA THR A 31 33.88 -19.25 3.19
C THR A 31 34.55 -18.09 2.47
N ALA A 32 35.78 -17.80 2.86
CA ALA A 32 36.71 -17.07 2.01
C ALA A 32 37.53 -18.12 1.21
N GLY A 33 37.55 -17.97 -0.09
CA GLY A 33 38.58 -18.64 -0.91
C GLY A 33 38.05 -19.20 -2.22
N ALA A 34 38.18 -18.46 -3.28
CA ALA A 34 38.80 -18.89 -4.55
C ALA A 34 38.48 -17.87 -5.65
N ALA A 35 39.47 -17.08 -6.00
CA ALA A 35 39.45 -16.27 -7.23
C ALA A 35 39.56 -17.22 -8.44
N ALA A 36 38.49 -17.32 -9.21
CA ALA A 36 38.53 -17.88 -10.56
C ALA A 36 38.26 -16.75 -11.54
N LEU A 37 39.33 -16.35 -12.24
CA LEU A 37 39.26 -15.53 -13.43
C LEU A 37 38.49 -16.29 -14.53
N THR A 38 37.20 -16.00 -14.66
CA THR A 38 36.44 -16.33 -15.86
C THR A 38 36.23 -15.06 -16.65
N THR A 39 36.75 -15.02 -17.87
CA THR A 39 36.45 -14.02 -18.89
C THR A 39 34.94 -13.98 -19.16
N GLY A 40 34.23 -13.18 -18.37
CA GLY A 40 32.83 -12.89 -18.61
C GLY A 40 32.72 -11.98 -19.83
N LEU A 41 31.96 -12.44 -20.79
CA LEU A 41 31.45 -11.63 -21.89
C LEU A 41 30.82 -10.35 -21.32
N PHE A 42 31.48 -9.23 -21.55
CA PHE A 42 30.90 -7.91 -21.29
C PHE A 42 29.67 -7.77 -22.18
N THR A 43 28.47 -7.93 -21.60
CA THR A 43 27.31 -7.27 -22.18
C THR A 43 27.60 -5.78 -22.09
N PRO A 44 27.52 -5.01 -23.17
CA PRO A 44 27.78 -3.58 -23.12
C PRO A 44 26.67 -2.99 -22.25
N SER A 45 26.96 -2.68 -20.98
CA SER A 45 26.20 -1.68 -20.25
C SER A 45 26.32 -0.43 -21.12
N ILE A 46 25.18 0.09 -21.57
CA ILE A 46 25.14 1.37 -22.29
C ILE A 46 25.64 2.41 -21.28
N VAL A 47 26.95 2.70 -21.34
CA VAL A 47 27.52 3.83 -20.61
C VAL A 47 27.04 5.06 -21.38
N ARG A 48 25.92 5.63 -20.95
CA ARG A 48 25.44 6.91 -21.46
C ARG A 48 26.47 7.99 -21.13
N ALA A 49 26.63 8.92 -22.07
CA ALA A 49 27.57 10.03 -21.93
C ALA A 49 27.20 10.86 -20.66
N ALA A 50 28.23 11.27 -19.92
CA ALA A 50 28.05 12.17 -18.78
C ALA A 50 27.33 13.45 -19.25
N GLY A 51 26.06 13.63 -18.87
CA GLY A 51 25.21 14.76 -19.28
C GLY A 51 23.82 14.40 -19.81
N GLU A 52 23.53 13.12 -20.10
CA GLU A 52 22.16 12.72 -20.46
C GLU A 52 21.23 12.70 -19.24
N LYS A 53 20.02 13.26 -19.42
CA LYS A 53 18.99 13.24 -18.36
C LYS A 53 18.60 11.81 -18.02
N VAL A 54 18.46 11.54 -16.71
CA VAL A 54 17.82 10.30 -16.24
C VAL A 54 16.35 10.33 -16.65
N ARG A 55 15.88 9.31 -17.35
CA ARG A 55 14.50 9.17 -17.81
C ARG A 55 13.81 8.04 -17.04
N VAL A 56 12.81 8.40 -16.26
CA VAL A 56 12.08 7.50 -15.35
C VAL A 56 10.70 7.22 -15.91
N GLY A 57 10.38 5.96 -16.14
CA GLY A 57 9.06 5.50 -16.59
C GLY A 57 8.11 5.25 -15.41
N LEU A 58 6.90 5.79 -15.48
CA LEU A 58 5.86 5.60 -14.48
C LEU A 58 4.48 5.44 -15.13
N GLY A 59 3.77 4.35 -14.78
CA GLY A 59 2.35 4.19 -15.11
C GLY A 59 1.48 5.05 -14.19
N LEU A 60 0.61 5.87 -14.76
CA LEU A 60 -0.37 6.66 -14.02
C LEU A 60 -1.71 5.88 -13.99
N ASN A 61 -1.73 4.78 -13.21
CA ASN A 61 -2.85 3.85 -13.12
C ASN A 61 -3.69 4.14 -11.87
N TYR A 62 -4.44 5.25 -11.86
CA TYR A 62 -5.29 5.62 -10.73
C TYR A 62 -6.64 6.18 -11.20
N GLY A 63 -7.68 5.88 -10.41
CA GLY A 63 -9.03 6.42 -10.57
C GLY A 63 -9.37 7.48 -9.52
N PRO A 64 -10.64 7.92 -9.46
CA PRO A 64 -11.09 8.99 -8.57
C PRO A 64 -10.92 8.67 -7.09
N PHE A 65 -10.99 7.40 -6.69
CA PHE A 65 -10.83 6.99 -5.29
C PHE A 65 -9.39 6.63 -4.90
N ASN A 66 -8.44 6.69 -5.83
CA ASN A 66 -7.05 6.35 -5.58
C ASN A 66 -6.19 7.59 -5.22
N GLN A 67 -6.71 8.52 -4.41
CA GLN A 67 -5.98 9.71 -3.99
C GLN A 67 -4.64 9.39 -3.32
N PRO A 68 -4.51 8.38 -2.44
CA PRO A 68 -3.20 8.01 -1.89
C PRO A 68 -2.16 7.72 -2.97
N TRP A 69 -2.54 6.91 -3.97
CA TRP A 69 -1.69 6.58 -5.10
C TRP A 69 -1.31 7.81 -5.94
N ARG A 70 -2.28 8.68 -6.23
CA ARG A 70 -2.03 9.94 -6.95
C ARG A 70 -1.03 10.83 -6.22
N ARG A 71 -1.12 10.94 -4.88
CA ARG A 71 -0.13 11.66 -4.06
C ARG A 71 1.28 11.09 -4.18
N GLY A 72 1.39 9.76 -4.26
CA GLY A 72 2.66 9.08 -4.51
C GLY A 72 3.22 9.40 -5.90
N CYS A 73 2.41 9.28 -6.96
CA CYS A 73 2.80 9.64 -8.33
C CYS A 73 3.23 11.10 -8.44
N TRP A 74 2.52 12.01 -7.78
CA TRP A 74 2.90 13.41 -7.70
C TRP A 74 4.30 13.61 -7.11
N GLN A 75 4.60 12.98 -5.99
CA GLN A 75 5.92 13.10 -5.37
C GLN A 75 7.01 12.48 -6.23
N ILE A 76 6.73 11.36 -6.92
CA ILE A 76 7.67 10.80 -7.89
C ILE A 76 7.95 11.83 -8.98
N ALA A 77 6.92 12.39 -9.61
CA ALA A 77 7.06 13.36 -10.68
C ALA A 77 7.85 14.60 -10.23
N LYS A 78 7.51 15.13 -9.05
CA LYS A 78 8.17 16.30 -8.45
C LYS A 78 9.65 16.03 -8.20
N VAL A 79 10.00 14.98 -7.46
CA VAL A 79 11.39 14.67 -7.08
C VAL A 79 12.24 14.36 -8.32
N VAL A 80 11.73 13.59 -9.28
CA VAL A 80 12.44 13.31 -10.54
C VAL A 80 12.74 14.61 -11.28
N THR A 81 11.77 15.50 -11.41
CA THR A 81 11.93 16.77 -12.14
C THR A 81 12.90 17.73 -11.41
N GLU A 82 12.74 17.88 -10.09
CA GLU A 82 13.62 18.72 -9.26
C GLU A 82 15.07 18.22 -9.26
N ALA A 83 15.27 16.91 -9.37
CA ALA A 83 16.60 16.30 -9.51
C ALA A 83 17.19 16.38 -10.95
N GLY A 84 16.51 17.08 -11.87
CA GLY A 84 16.93 17.28 -13.24
C GLY A 84 16.65 16.09 -14.17
N GLY A 85 15.87 15.11 -13.73
CA GLY A 85 15.40 13.98 -14.53
C GLY A 85 14.23 14.35 -15.44
N GLU A 86 13.78 13.38 -16.21
CA GLU A 86 12.59 13.43 -17.04
C GLU A 86 11.66 12.29 -16.66
N LEU A 87 10.39 12.59 -16.39
CA LEU A 87 9.37 11.58 -16.17
C LEU A 87 8.68 11.25 -17.49
N VAL A 88 8.66 9.96 -17.85
CA VAL A 88 7.96 9.41 -19.00
C VAL A 88 6.76 8.64 -18.50
N THR A 89 5.55 9.05 -18.86
CA THR A 89 4.31 8.47 -18.32
C THR A 89 3.49 7.75 -19.37
N VAL A 90 2.70 6.78 -18.89
CA VAL A 90 1.60 6.15 -19.61
C VAL A 90 0.38 6.17 -18.68
N ARG A 91 -0.75 6.70 -19.19
CA ARG A 91 -2.02 6.68 -18.47
C ARG A 91 -2.69 5.32 -18.64
N GLY A 92 -3.24 4.79 -17.53
CA GLY A 92 -4.00 3.55 -17.52
C GLY A 92 -5.09 3.55 -16.45
N GLU A 93 -5.89 2.50 -16.44
CA GLU A 93 -6.94 2.27 -15.45
C GLU A 93 -6.38 1.67 -14.16
N PRO A 94 -7.09 1.80 -13.02
CA PRO A 94 -6.68 1.23 -11.73
C PRO A 94 -6.93 -0.29 -11.68
N SER A 95 -6.13 -1.05 -12.42
CA SER A 95 -6.21 -2.51 -12.45
C SER A 95 -4.86 -3.14 -12.75
N LYS A 96 -4.70 -4.42 -12.37
CA LYS A 96 -3.48 -5.22 -12.62
C LYS A 96 -3.14 -5.26 -14.11
N ASP A 97 -4.11 -5.58 -14.95
CA ASP A 97 -3.88 -5.72 -16.40
C ASP A 97 -3.44 -4.40 -17.03
N SER A 98 -4.07 -3.30 -16.64
CA SER A 98 -3.71 -1.97 -17.14
C SER A 98 -2.35 -1.52 -16.65
N GLU A 99 -1.98 -1.83 -15.39
CA GLU A 99 -0.66 -1.56 -14.85
C GLU A 99 0.42 -2.31 -15.62
N GLN A 100 0.24 -3.60 -15.86
CA GLN A 100 1.20 -4.42 -16.64
C GLN A 100 1.30 -3.92 -18.08
N ALA A 101 0.20 -3.57 -18.72
CA ALA A 101 0.19 -3.01 -20.07
C ALA A 101 0.94 -1.65 -20.12
N SER A 102 0.73 -0.77 -19.13
CA SER A 102 1.43 0.49 -18.99
C SER A 102 2.93 0.29 -18.82
N ALA A 103 3.33 -0.66 -17.97
CA ALA A 103 4.74 -0.98 -17.73
C ALA A 103 5.43 -1.52 -19.01
N LEU A 104 4.78 -2.42 -19.74
CA LEU A 104 5.30 -2.92 -21.02
C LEU A 104 5.40 -1.81 -22.07
N ALA A 105 4.40 -0.93 -22.17
CA ALA A 105 4.44 0.22 -23.08
C ALA A 105 5.57 1.20 -22.73
N LEU A 106 5.92 1.34 -21.45
CA LEU A 106 7.07 2.14 -21.01
C LEU A 106 8.41 1.52 -21.38
N LEU A 107 8.53 0.18 -21.41
CA LEU A 107 9.76 -0.49 -21.88
C LEU A 107 10.07 -0.19 -23.35
N ASP A 108 9.09 0.13 -24.17
CA ASP A 108 9.27 0.53 -25.57
C ASP A 108 9.61 2.02 -25.73
N ARG A 109 9.68 2.76 -24.61
CA ARG A 109 10.11 4.15 -24.56
C ARG A 109 11.59 4.22 -24.19
N ASP A 110 12.24 5.32 -24.52
CA ASP A 110 13.63 5.56 -24.14
C ASP A 110 13.68 5.96 -22.65
N ILE A 111 13.68 4.97 -21.72
CA ILE A 111 13.78 5.15 -20.27
C ILE A 111 15.01 4.46 -19.70
N ASN A 112 15.51 4.97 -18.57
CA ASN A 112 16.62 4.36 -17.81
C ASN A 112 16.13 3.48 -16.68
N VAL A 113 15.02 3.89 -16.05
CA VAL A 113 14.44 3.24 -14.90
C VAL A 113 12.95 3.11 -15.11
N LEU A 114 12.40 1.95 -14.78
CA LEU A 114 10.95 1.69 -14.73
C LEU A 114 10.52 1.57 -13.27
N ILE A 115 9.52 2.34 -12.87
CA ILE A 115 8.83 2.19 -11.59
C ILE A 115 7.65 1.25 -11.80
N LEU A 116 7.66 0.15 -11.05
CA LEU A 116 6.58 -0.84 -10.99
C LEU A 116 5.76 -0.62 -9.72
N GLY A 117 4.48 -0.54 -9.83
CA GLY A 117 3.65 -0.32 -8.68
C GLY A 117 2.28 -0.91 -8.90
N ILE A 118 1.44 -0.91 -8.15
CA ILE A 118 0.72 -0.97 -6.90
C ILE A 118 -0.19 -2.22 -6.86
N TYR A 119 -0.82 -2.59 -8.03
CA TYR A 119 -1.82 -3.65 -8.08
C TYR A 119 -1.23 -5.04 -8.27
N SER A 120 -0.09 -5.15 -8.95
CA SER A 120 0.53 -6.43 -9.31
C SER A 120 1.56 -6.86 -8.29
N GLN A 121 1.50 -8.12 -7.87
CA GLN A 121 2.50 -8.71 -6.97
C GLN A 121 3.83 -8.98 -7.71
N GLU A 122 4.90 -9.24 -6.96
CA GLU A 122 6.22 -9.56 -7.52
C GLU A 122 6.17 -10.71 -8.53
N SER A 123 5.44 -11.79 -8.23
CA SER A 123 5.29 -12.93 -9.15
C SER A 123 4.58 -12.57 -10.46
N GLU A 124 3.69 -11.57 -10.41
CA GLU A 124 2.91 -11.12 -11.56
C GLU A 124 3.70 -10.12 -12.44
N THR A 125 4.74 -9.48 -11.90
CA THR A 125 5.59 -8.50 -12.62
C THR A 125 6.99 -9.01 -12.93
N ALA A 126 7.37 -10.20 -12.45
CA ALA A 126 8.71 -10.75 -12.63
C ALA A 126 9.16 -10.81 -14.10
N PHE A 127 8.24 -11.13 -15.02
CA PHE A 127 8.52 -11.16 -16.45
C PHE A 127 8.83 -9.76 -17.03
N ILE A 128 8.21 -8.71 -16.50
CA ILE A 128 8.47 -7.30 -16.87
C ILE A 128 9.87 -6.90 -16.41
N VAL A 129 10.25 -7.29 -15.18
CA VAL A 129 11.60 -7.05 -14.64
C VAL A 129 12.65 -7.75 -15.49
N ASP A 130 12.40 -9.01 -15.86
CA ASP A 130 13.32 -9.78 -16.71
C ASP A 130 13.46 -9.15 -18.11
N GLU A 131 12.37 -8.59 -18.67
CA GLU A 131 12.41 -7.87 -19.94
C GLU A 131 13.13 -6.52 -19.84
N ALA A 132 12.87 -5.75 -18.77
CA ALA A 132 13.59 -4.52 -18.46
C ALA A 132 15.10 -4.76 -18.37
N LYS A 133 15.51 -5.82 -17.67
CA LYS A 133 16.91 -6.23 -17.50
C LYS A 133 17.59 -6.53 -18.84
N LYS A 134 16.92 -7.22 -19.77
CA LYS A 134 17.43 -7.49 -21.13
C LYS A 134 17.71 -6.21 -21.91
N ARG A 135 16.92 -5.16 -21.66
CA ARG A 135 17.04 -3.83 -22.31
C ARG A 135 17.97 -2.88 -21.55
N GLY A 136 18.59 -3.33 -20.46
CA GLY A 136 19.45 -2.48 -19.61
C GLY A 136 18.69 -1.46 -18.77
N ILE A 137 17.36 -1.57 -18.68
CA ILE A 137 16.48 -0.71 -17.89
C ILE A 137 16.50 -1.22 -16.44
N LYS A 138 16.71 -0.33 -15.47
CA LYS A 138 16.63 -0.65 -14.05
C LYS A 138 15.17 -0.62 -13.57
N THR A 139 14.88 -1.30 -12.45
CA THR A 139 13.53 -1.35 -11.90
C THR A 139 13.52 -0.95 -10.43
N VAL A 140 12.42 -0.32 -9.99
CA VAL A 140 12.13 0.02 -8.59
C VAL A 140 10.69 -0.35 -8.31
N GLY A 141 10.43 -1.05 -7.19
CA GLY A 141 9.07 -1.34 -6.73
C GLY A 141 8.47 -0.17 -5.95
N PHE A 142 7.21 0.16 -6.23
CA PHE A 142 6.43 1.17 -5.53
C PHE A 142 5.12 0.56 -4.99
N ALA A 143 4.96 0.52 -3.67
CA ALA A 143 3.91 -0.17 -2.92
C ALA A 143 3.90 -1.70 -3.09
N VAL A 144 4.73 -2.25 -3.95
CA VAL A 144 4.93 -3.69 -4.16
C VAL A 144 6.42 -4.00 -4.18
N THR A 145 6.78 -5.24 -3.90
CA THR A 145 8.15 -5.73 -4.15
C THR A 145 8.34 -6.01 -5.63
N ALA A 146 9.51 -5.66 -6.16
CA ALA A 146 9.92 -5.99 -7.51
C ALA A 146 11.13 -6.93 -7.47
N LYS A 147 11.11 -7.98 -8.31
CA LYS A 147 12.15 -9.02 -8.36
C LYS A 147 13.54 -8.40 -8.48
N GLU A 148 14.45 -8.77 -7.57
CA GLU A 148 15.86 -8.33 -7.59
C GLU A 148 16.04 -6.79 -7.68
N SER A 149 15.09 -6.01 -7.15
CA SER A 149 15.08 -4.56 -7.27
C SER A 149 14.79 -3.89 -5.91
N PRO A 150 15.34 -2.70 -5.64
CA PRO A 150 14.94 -1.95 -4.47
C PRO A 150 13.44 -1.64 -4.55
N SER A 151 12.77 -1.71 -3.43
CA SER A 151 11.33 -1.52 -3.37
C SER A 151 10.93 -0.70 -2.14
N VAL A 152 9.93 0.14 -2.28
CA VAL A 152 9.33 0.89 -1.17
C VAL A 152 7.91 0.43 -1.02
N ILE A 153 7.58 -0.18 0.11
CA ILE A 153 6.29 -0.80 0.38
C ILE A 153 5.60 -0.17 1.59
N GLU A 154 4.35 -0.49 1.73
CA GLU A 154 3.60 -0.17 2.94
C GLU A 154 4.08 -1.00 4.13
N ASP A 155 4.03 -0.44 5.34
CA ASP A 155 4.21 -1.22 6.57
C ASP A 155 2.90 -1.94 6.93
N THR A 156 2.54 -2.92 6.12
CA THR A 156 1.31 -3.71 6.22
C THR A 156 1.16 -4.37 7.60
N TRP A 157 2.25 -4.96 8.10
CA TRP A 157 2.24 -5.59 9.42
C TRP A 157 2.06 -4.58 10.55
N GLY A 158 2.78 -3.44 10.48
CA GLY A 158 2.65 -2.36 11.43
C GLY A 158 1.26 -1.75 11.42
N THR A 159 0.65 -1.60 10.24
CA THR A 159 -0.73 -1.12 10.06
C THR A 159 -1.74 -2.09 10.70
N GLY A 160 -1.68 -3.37 10.36
CA GLY A 160 -2.56 -4.39 10.93
C GLY A 160 -2.43 -4.48 12.46
N MET A 161 -1.19 -4.42 12.99
CA MET A 161 -0.94 -4.41 14.44
C MET A 161 -1.48 -3.15 15.10
N ALA A 162 -1.22 -1.97 14.53
CA ALA A 162 -1.70 -0.70 15.08
C ALA A 162 -3.22 -0.66 15.16
N MET A 163 -3.88 -1.11 14.10
CA MET A 163 -5.34 -1.25 14.04
C MET A 163 -5.83 -2.23 15.10
N GLY A 164 -5.23 -3.42 15.20
CA GLY A 164 -5.62 -4.43 16.19
C GLY A 164 -5.52 -3.92 17.62
N TYR A 165 -4.40 -3.27 17.99
CA TYR A 165 -4.25 -2.69 19.33
C TYR A 165 -5.29 -1.61 19.62
N GLN A 166 -5.59 -0.76 18.64
CA GLN A 166 -6.59 0.29 18.83
C GLN A 166 -7.99 -0.28 18.99
N VAL A 167 -8.38 -1.24 18.16
CA VAL A 167 -9.66 -1.96 18.27
C VAL A 167 -9.78 -2.64 19.63
N PHE A 168 -8.75 -3.37 20.07
CA PHE A 168 -8.77 -4.08 21.35
C PHE A 168 -8.86 -3.13 22.54
N ASN A 169 -8.10 -2.04 22.51
CA ASN A 169 -8.16 -1.02 23.53
C ASN A 169 -9.55 -0.38 23.61
N SER A 170 -10.11 -0.04 22.46
CA SER A 170 -11.42 0.59 22.33
C SER A 170 -12.58 -0.30 22.81
N LEU A 171 -12.47 -1.62 22.59
CA LEU A 171 -13.48 -2.62 22.98
C LEU A 171 -13.25 -3.23 24.37
N GLY A 172 -12.18 -2.84 25.08
CA GLY A 172 -11.81 -3.50 26.36
C GLY A 172 -11.52 -4.98 26.20
N ARG A 173 -11.00 -5.39 25.05
CA ARG A 173 -10.64 -6.77 24.67
C ARG A 173 -11.81 -7.74 24.79
N THR A 174 -12.99 -7.33 24.37
CA THR A 174 -14.19 -8.16 24.35
C THR A 174 -15.13 -7.72 23.24
N GLY A 175 -15.83 -8.65 22.59
CA GLY A 175 -16.84 -8.34 21.59
C GLY A 175 -16.62 -9.02 20.23
N THR A 176 -17.48 -8.68 19.29
CA THR A 176 -17.50 -9.24 17.93
C THR A 176 -17.01 -8.18 16.94
N ILE A 177 -16.01 -8.54 16.13
CA ILE A 177 -15.40 -7.68 15.12
C ILE A 177 -15.75 -8.24 13.75
N ALA A 178 -16.18 -7.37 12.83
CA ALA A 178 -16.22 -7.63 11.40
C ALA A 178 -15.09 -6.88 10.70
N GLN A 179 -14.71 -7.34 9.51
CA GLN A 179 -13.77 -6.61 8.65
C GLN A 179 -14.20 -6.67 7.20
N THR A 180 -13.89 -5.59 6.47
CA THR A 180 -14.19 -5.46 5.05
C THR A 180 -13.06 -4.75 4.31
N ALA A 181 -12.84 -5.13 3.07
CA ALA A 181 -12.02 -4.46 2.08
C ALA A 181 -12.62 -4.71 0.71
N GLU A 182 -11.90 -4.40 -0.34
CA GLU A 182 -12.16 -4.92 -1.67
C GLU A 182 -12.12 -6.47 -1.67
N SER A 183 -12.30 -7.11 -2.80
CA SER A 183 -12.27 -8.58 -2.84
C SER A 183 -10.90 -9.14 -2.43
N ARG A 184 -10.91 -10.27 -1.71
CA ARG A 184 -9.68 -11.01 -1.39
C ARG A 184 -8.86 -11.29 -2.66
N GLY A 185 -7.54 -11.08 -2.58
CA GLY A 185 -6.60 -11.24 -3.69
C GLY A 185 -6.58 -10.08 -4.69
N PHE A 186 -7.43 -9.07 -4.53
CA PHE A 186 -7.39 -7.89 -5.38
C PHE A 186 -6.20 -6.98 -5.04
N TYR A 187 -6.05 -6.64 -3.76
CA TYR A 187 -4.93 -5.85 -3.26
C TYR A 187 -4.31 -6.53 -2.03
N THR A 188 -3.13 -7.10 -2.21
CA THR A 188 -2.48 -7.95 -1.20
C THR A 188 -2.28 -7.28 0.16
N PRO A 189 -1.93 -5.99 0.28
CA PRO A 189 -1.81 -5.34 1.59
C PRO A 189 -3.07 -5.47 2.44
N PHE A 190 -4.27 -5.29 1.88
CA PHE A 190 -5.52 -5.46 2.64
C PHE A 190 -5.70 -6.87 3.19
N ASP A 191 -5.31 -7.88 2.41
CA ASP A 191 -5.38 -9.27 2.86
C ASP A 191 -4.44 -9.52 4.04
N MET A 192 -3.21 -8.99 3.96
CA MET A 192 -2.20 -9.15 5.00
C MET A 192 -2.58 -8.41 6.29
N GLU A 193 -3.11 -7.20 6.18
CA GLU A 193 -3.61 -6.39 7.30
C GLU A 193 -4.77 -7.06 8.00
N GLY A 194 -5.74 -7.56 7.22
CA GLY A 194 -6.88 -8.30 7.72
C GLY A 194 -6.49 -9.61 8.38
N ASP A 195 -5.53 -10.34 7.82
CA ASP A 195 -5.01 -11.57 8.40
C ASP A 195 -4.24 -11.30 9.70
N MET A 196 -3.50 -10.19 9.79
CA MET A 196 -2.85 -9.76 11.04
C MET A 196 -3.88 -9.47 12.13
N LEU A 197 -4.94 -8.72 11.82
CA LEU A 197 -6.02 -8.44 12.76
C LEU A 197 -6.71 -9.74 13.22
N ALA A 198 -6.99 -10.65 12.29
CA ALA A 198 -7.58 -11.95 12.61
C ALA A 198 -6.67 -12.80 13.50
N LEU A 199 -5.37 -12.82 13.21
CA LEU A 199 -4.38 -13.51 14.05
C LEU A 199 -4.34 -12.91 15.45
N MET A 200 -4.24 -11.59 15.60
CA MET A 200 -4.25 -10.91 16.89
C MET A 200 -5.53 -11.24 17.67
N THR A 201 -6.68 -11.24 17.00
CA THR A 201 -7.98 -11.57 17.61
C THR A 201 -8.02 -13.02 18.12
N SER A 202 -7.34 -13.96 17.45
CA SER A 202 -7.29 -15.36 17.87
C SER A 202 -6.58 -15.59 19.22
N TYR A 203 -5.77 -14.63 19.67
CA TYR A 203 -5.13 -14.65 21.00
C TYR A 203 -5.96 -13.96 22.10
N GLU A 204 -7.12 -13.40 21.76
CA GLU A 204 -8.01 -12.73 22.72
C GLU A 204 -9.29 -13.56 22.92
N PRO A 205 -9.36 -14.39 23.96
CA PRO A 205 -10.41 -15.42 24.10
C PRO A 205 -11.82 -14.85 24.29
N ARG A 206 -11.95 -13.55 24.59
CA ARG A 206 -13.23 -12.86 24.72
C ARG A 206 -13.63 -12.08 23.46
N MET A 207 -12.82 -12.15 22.42
CA MET A 207 -13.09 -11.49 21.14
C MET A 207 -13.42 -12.53 20.06
N LYS A 208 -14.32 -12.16 19.16
CA LYS A 208 -14.71 -12.99 18.03
C LYS A 208 -14.52 -12.21 16.75
N MET A 209 -13.85 -12.82 15.78
CA MET A 209 -13.79 -12.31 14.40
C MET A 209 -14.85 -13.00 13.55
N LEU A 210 -15.65 -12.21 12.84
CA LEU A 210 -16.54 -12.71 11.79
C LEU A 210 -15.78 -12.98 10.51
N GLU A 211 -16.41 -13.68 9.57
CA GLU A 211 -15.86 -13.86 8.25
C GLU A 211 -15.60 -12.53 7.55
N PHE A 212 -14.57 -12.49 6.71
CA PHE A 212 -14.24 -11.32 5.90
C PHE A 212 -15.37 -11.01 4.91
N ILE A 213 -15.74 -9.74 4.82
CA ILE A 213 -16.82 -9.30 3.93
C ILE A 213 -16.19 -8.57 2.74
N SER A 214 -16.34 -9.16 1.55
CA SER A 214 -15.87 -8.52 0.33
C SER A 214 -16.68 -7.28 -0.02
N GLY A 215 -15.96 -6.19 -0.28
CA GLY A 215 -16.50 -4.98 -0.87
C GLY A 215 -16.57 -5.06 -2.40
N SER A 216 -16.50 -3.92 -3.06
CA SER A 216 -16.44 -3.81 -4.51
C SER A 216 -15.04 -3.41 -4.98
N THR A 217 -14.61 -3.98 -6.11
CA THR A 217 -13.42 -3.55 -6.84
C THR A 217 -13.73 -2.50 -7.90
N SER A 218 -15.03 -2.24 -8.18
CA SER A 218 -15.47 -1.16 -9.05
C SER A 218 -15.45 0.17 -8.31
N THR A 219 -14.84 1.18 -8.92
CA THR A 219 -14.75 2.53 -8.34
C THR A 219 -16.09 3.25 -8.25
N ASP A 220 -17.11 2.79 -8.97
CA ASP A 220 -18.38 3.49 -9.08
C ASP A 220 -19.35 3.17 -7.94
N ASP A 221 -19.19 2.04 -7.27
CA ASP A 221 -20.16 1.52 -6.29
C ASP A 221 -19.59 1.21 -4.89
N GLN A 222 -18.31 1.50 -4.64
CA GLN A 222 -17.65 1.14 -3.37
C GLN A 222 -18.37 1.73 -2.14
N ILE A 223 -18.84 2.98 -2.19
CA ILE A 223 -19.58 3.60 -1.07
C ILE A 223 -20.92 2.90 -0.85
N SER A 224 -21.68 2.64 -1.94
CA SER A 224 -22.95 1.91 -1.83
C SER A 224 -22.74 0.49 -1.33
N LYS A 225 -21.67 -0.18 -1.78
CA LYS A 225 -21.32 -1.52 -1.31
C LYS A 225 -20.94 -1.57 0.16
N GLY A 226 -20.19 -0.58 0.64
CA GLY A 226 -19.91 -0.43 2.08
C GLY A 226 -21.18 -0.28 2.91
N ARG A 227 -22.16 0.50 2.41
CA ARG A 227 -23.49 0.63 3.03
C ARG A 227 -24.25 -0.69 3.04
N GLU A 228 -24.33 -1.39 1.90
CA GLU A 228 -25.01 -2.68 1.79
C GLU A 228 -24.41 -3.72 2.75
N ASN A 229 -23.08 -3.83 2.78
CA ASN A 229 -22.36 -4.74 3.64
C ASN A 229 -22.67 -4.45 5.13
N MET A 230 -22.68 -3.19 5.51
CA MET A 230 -23.01 -2.81 6.89
C MET A 230 -24.46 -3.09 7.23
N LEU A 231 -25.41 -2.82 6.33
CA LEU A 231 -26.82 -3.16 6.54
C LEU A 231 -27.02 -4.66 6.72
N ALA A 232 -26.35 -5.49 5.91
CA ALA A 232 -26.39 -6.94 6.06
C ALA A 232 -25.81 -7.41 7.41
N LEU A 233 -24.70 -6.80 7.85
CA LEU A 233 -24.12 -7.06 9.18
C LEU A 233 -25.10 -6.71 10.31
N LEU A 234 -25.74 -5.55 10.24
CA LEU A 234 -26.71 -5.11 11.25
C LEU A 234 -27.96 -6.02 11.28
N GLN A 235 -28.39 -6.46 10.11
CA GLN A 235 -29.50 -7.40 10.00
C GLN A 235 -29.16 -8.79 10.59
N ALA A 236 -27.92 -9.25 10.39
CA ALA A 236 -27.43 -10.51 10.97
C ALA A 236 -27.11 -10.38 12.48
N ASN A 237 -26.89 -9.15 12.97
CA ASN A 237 -26.55 -8.85 14.37
C ASN A 237 -27.47 -7.72 14.89
N PRO A 238 -28.78 -7.97 15.06
CA PRO A 238 -29.76 -6.94 15.34
C PRO A 238 -29.66 -6.37 16.76
N GLU A 239 -29.23 -7.19 17.71
CA GLU A 239 -29.19 -6.77 19.11
C GLU A 239 -27.99 -5.85 19.39
N PRO A 240 -28.20 -4.76 20.17
CA PRO A 240 -27.08 -3.93 20.62
C PRO A 240 -25.98 -4.75 21.29
N GLY A 241 -24.73 -4.53 20.89
CA GLY A 241 -23.56 -5.25 21.38
C GLY A 241 -23.29 -6.60 20.72
N SER A 242 -24.19 -7.13 19.87
CA SER A 242 -23.94 -8.36 19.10
C SER A 242 -22.84 -8.19 18.04
N LEU A 243 -22.71 -6.99 17.47
CA LEU A 243 -21.59 -6.52 16.68
C LEU A 243 -20.95 -5.34 17.42
N SER A 244 -19.66 -5.39 17.70
CA SER A 244 -18.95 -4.37 18.48
C SER A 244 -18.15 -3.41 17.62
N ALA A 245 -17.60 -3.89 16.50
CA ALA A 245 -16.82 -3.06 15.59
C ALA A 245 -16.83 -3.57 14.15
N LEU A 246 -16.64 -2.63 13.21
CA LEU A 246 -16.23 -2.90 11.83
C LEU A 246 -14.87 -2.26 11.59
N VAL A 247 -13.91 -3.02 11.07
CA VAL A 247 -12.65 -2.53 10.50
C VAL A 247 -12.77 -2.54 8.98
N SER A 248 -12.68 -1.38 8.38
CA SER A 248 -12.69 -1.22 6.93
C SER A 248 -11.28 -0.84 6.46
N TRP A 249 -10.70 -1.67 5.61
CA TRP A 249 -9.35 -1.48 5.08
C TRP A 249 -9.31 -0.54 3.88
N TRP A 250 -10.49 -0.04 3.46
CA TRP A 250 -10.59 0.89 2.34
C TRP A 250 -11.64 1.99 2.60
N TRP A 251 -11.24 3.24 2.48
CA TRP A 251 -12.00 4.42 2.90
C TRP A 251 -13.39 4.60 2.26
N PRO A 252 -13.66 4.28 0.96
CA PRO A 252 -15.02 4.43 0.43
C PRO A 252 -16.02 3.50 1.11
N LEU A 253 -15.59 2.26 1.40
CA LEU A 253 -16.41 1.29 2.14
C LEU A 253 -16.72 1.80 3.55
N THR A 254 -15.75 2.49 4.17
CA THR A 254 -15.93 3.11 5.50
C THR A 254 -17.02 4.17 5.49
N ILE A 255 -17.05 5.03 4.47
CA ILE A 255 -18.09 6.07 4.35
C ILE A 255 -19.45 5.41 4.25
N GLY A 256 -19.63 4.44 3.37
CA GLY A 256 -20.90 3.72 3.23
C GLY A 256 -21.34 3.03 4.52
N ALA A 257 -20.42 2.34 5.20
CA ALA A 257 -20.69 1.69 6.48
C ALA A 257 -21.08 2.70 7.56
N GLY A 258 -20.37 3.82 7.66
CA GLY A 258 -20.69 4.89 8.62
C GLY A 258 -22.07 5.49 8.40
N GLN A 259 -22.44 5.75 7.14
CA GLN A 259 -23.79 6.21 6.79
C GLN A 259 -24.88 5.20 7.22
N ALA A 260 -24.64 3.90 7.02
CA ALA A 260 -25.58 2.87 7.46
C ALA A 260 -25.73 2.83 8.99
N LEU A 261 -24.63 2.97 9.74
CA LEU A 261 -24.66 3.04 11.21
C LEU A 261 -25.51 4.22 11.70
N VAL A 262 -25.28 5.41 11.16
CA VAL A 262 -26.00 6.63 11.52
C VAL A 262 -27.50 6.49 11.20
N GLN A 263 -27.85 6.02 10.00
CA GLN A 263 -29.23 5.83 9.58
C GLN A 263 -30.02 4.83 10.45
N ASN A 264 -29.33 3.84 11.01
CA ASN A 264 -29.95 2.81 11.86
C ASN A 264 -29.78 3.09 13.37
N GLY A 265 -29.20 4.22 13.76
CA GLY A 265 -29.01 4.60 15.16
C GLY A 265 -28.10 3.64 15.95
N ARG A 266 -27.21 2.89 15.27
CA ARG A 266 -26.31 1.89 15.88
C ARG A 266 -25.04 2.55 16.41
N THR A 267 -25.18 3.28 17.51
CA THR A 267 -24.07 3.96 18.19
C THR A 267 -23.20 3.03 19.03
N ASP A 268 -23.62 1.78 19.19
CA ASP A 268 -22.89 0.72 19.88
C ASP A 268 -21.78 0.08 19.02
N VAL A 269 -21.84 0.26 17.69
CA VAL A 269 -20.84 -0.30 16.76
C VAL A 269 -19.77 0.73 16.44
N LYS A 270 -18.52 0.42 16.76
CA LYS A 270 -17.36 1.27 16.47
C LYS A 270 -16.85 1.03 15.06
N LEU A 271 -16.44 2.12 14.39
CA LEU A 271 -15.94 2.07 13.03
C LEU A 271 -14.46 2.47 13.00
N PHE A 272 -13.66 1.66 12.32
CA PHE A 272 -12.22 1.86 12.12
C PHE A 272 -11.89 1.87 10.65
N ASN A 273 -10.93 2.69 10.23
CA ASN A 273 -10.60 2.90 8.82
C ASN A 273 -9.11 2.77 8.53
N HIS A 274 -8.82 2.38 7.29
CA HIS A 274 -7.52 2.52 6.69
C HIS A 274 -7.59 3.35 5.41
N TYR A 275 -6.55 4.15 5.14
CA TYR A 275 -6.38 5.20 4.14
C TYR A 275 -7.23 6.45 4.32
N PHE A 276 -6.56 7.59 4.09
CA PHE A 276 -7.18 8.90 4.13
C PHE A 276 -7.59 9.36 2.74
N SER A 277 -8.79 9.94 2.67
CA SER A 277 -9.24 10.82 1.60
C SER A 277 -9.78 12.11 2.18
N ASP A 278 -9.85 13.15 1.39
CA ASP A 278 -10.49 14.40 1.76
C ASP A 278 -11.97 14.19 2.12
N GLN A 279 -12.65 13.32 1.37
CA GLN A 279 -14.06 12.98 1.62
C GLN A 279 -14.24 12.27 2.96
N LEU A 280 -13.46 11.22 3.25
CA LEU A 280 -13.53 10.52 4.54
C LEU A 280 -13.24 11.45 5.71
N LEU A 281 -12.13 12.20 5.61
CA LEU A 281 -11.72 13.12 6.68
C LEU A 281 -12.74 14.24 6.88
N GLY A 282 -13.40 14.72 5.82
CA GLY A 282 -14.52 15.65 5.88
C GLY A 282 -15.72 15.10 6.65
N GLU A 283 -16.12 13.86 6.37
CA GLU A 283 -17.19 13.17 7.09
C GLU A 283 -16.84 12.94 8.58
N MET A 284 -15.60 12.55 8.86
CA MET A 284 -15.10 12.40 10.22
C MET A 284 -15.08 13.75 10.98
N ALA A 285 -14.52 14.79 10.39
CA ALA A 285 -14.40 16.12 11.00
C ALA A 285 -15.77 16.77 11.30
N SER A 286 -16.74 16.52 10.42
CA SER A 286 -18.12 16.99 10.58
C SER A 286 -18.94 16.14 11.56
N GLY A 287 -18.42 15.00 12.01
CA GLY A 287 -19.15 14.07 12.87
C GLY A 287 -20.31 13.34 12.17
N ASN A 288 -20.34 13.35 10.83
CA ASN A 288 -21.39 12.69 10.04
C ASN A 288 -21.30 11.16 10.09
N ILE A 289 -20.08 10.61 10.29
CA ILE A 289 -19.83 9.18 10.47
C ILE A 289 -18.94 8.94 11.71
N PRO A 290 -19.19 7.86 12.49
CA PRO A 290 -18.52 7.63 13.77
C PRO A 290 -17.20 6.85 13.62
N VAL A 291 -16.25 7.33 12.83
CA VAL A 291 -14.93 6.69 12.71
C VAL A 291 -14.07 7.02 13.92
N GLU A 292 -13.79 6.05 14.75
CA GLU A 292 -13.06 6.23 16.00
C GLU A 292 -11.55 6.40 15.80
N PHE A 293 -10.99 5.68 14.81
CA PHE A 293 -9.57 5.68 14.53
C PHE A 293 -9.32 5.36 13.05
N SER A 294 -8.32 6.00 12.48
CA SER A 294 -7.90 5.76 11.12
C SER A 294 -6.37 5.72 10.98
N THR A 295 -5.90 4.88 10.06
CA THR A 295 -4.48 4.80 9.66
C THR A 295 -4.32 5.20 8.20
N ASP A 296 -3.13 5.66 7.81
CA ASP A 296 -2.76 5.93 6.42
C ASP A 296 -1.31 5.56 6.17
N CYS A 297 -1.05 4.91 5.04
CA CYS A 297 0.30 4.73 4.52
C CYS A 297 0.69 6.00 3.76
N GLN A 298 1.79 6.61 4.13
CA GLN A 298 2.22 7.90 3.57
C GLN A 298 2.73 7.74 2.13
N TYR A 299 1.82 7.55 1.17
CA TYR A 299 2.17 7.35 -0.24
C TYR A 299 3.03 8.47 -0.84
N HIS A 300 2.84 9.70 -0.38
CA HIS A 300 3.71 10.82 -0.79
C HIS A 300 5.16 10.60 -0.34
N ALA A 301 5.39 10.12 0.88
CA ALA A 301 6.73 9.79 1.37
C ALA A 301 7.31 8.58 0.64
N MET A 302 6.48 7.56 0.35
CA MET A 302 6.88 6.42 -0.48
C MET A 302 7.31 6.88 -1.86
N GLY A 303 6.51 7.71 -2.52
CA GLY A 303 6.80 8.24 -3.85
C GLY A 303 8.11 9.03 -3.89
N ALA A 304 8.36 9.87 -2.88
CA ALA A 304 9.62 10.59 -2.76
C ALA A 304 10.81 9.62 -2.67
N LYS A 305 10.71 8.58 -1.84
CA LYS A 305 11.78 7.58 -1.68
C LYS A 305 11.99 6.74 -2.94
N VAL A 306 10.91 6.33 -3.61
CA VAL A 306 10.97 5.63 -4.91
C VAL A 306 11.72 6.48 -5.95
N ALA A 307 11.39 7.77 -6.03
CA ALA A 307 12.05 8.69 -6.97
C ALA A 307 13.55 8.87 -6.66
N GLU A 308 13.93 8.99 -5.38
CA GLU A 308 15.35 9.02 -4.98
C GLU A 308 16.11 7.78 -5.48
N LEU A 309 15.54 6.58 -5.23
CA LEU A 309 16.12 5.32 -5.68
C LEU A 309 16.21 5.23 -7.21
N ALA A 310 15.13 5.63 -7.90
CA ALA A 310 15.10 5.63 -9.36
C ALA A 310 16.15 6.58 -9.95
N MET A 311 16.30 7.79 -9.40
CA MET A 311 17.30 8.74 -9.86
C MET A 311 18.72 8.26 -9.60
N ALA A 312 18.99 7.64 -8.45
CA ALA A 312 20.30 7.05 -8.14
C ALA A 312 20.65 5.92 -9.13
N LEU A 313 19.72 4.97 -9.36
CA LEU A 313 19.89 3.89 -10.34
C LEU A 313 20.08 4.42 -11.76
N GLY A 314 19.32 5.45 -12.14
CA GLY A 314 19.43 6.07 -13.47
C GLY A 314 20.77 6.76 -13.71
N ARG A 315 21.40 7.27 -12.66
CA ARG A 315 22.77 7.83 -12.68
C ARG A 315 23.87 6.76 -12.64
N GLY A 316 23.48 5.48 -12.50
CA GLY A 316 24.45 4.38 -12.39
C GLY A 316 25.05 4.23 -10.99
N GLU A 317 24.46 4.85 -9.97
CA GLU A 317 24.89 4.68 -8.58
C GLU A 317 24.54 3.27 -8.08
N GLU A 318 25.36 2.73 -7.19
CA GLU A 318 25.04 1.48 -6.51
C GLU A 318 23.92 1.72 -5.49
N VAL A 319 22.79 1.02 -5.67
CA VAL A 319 21.65 1.02 -4.76
C VAL A 319 21.47 -0.40 -4.22
N ALA A 320 21.44 -0.51 -2.90
CA ALA A 320 21.18 -1.80 -2.27
C ALA A 320 19.78 -2.32 -2.65
N ASN A 321 19.71 -3.62 -2.98
CA ASN A 321 18.43 -4.28 -3.23
C ASN A 321 17.72 -4.56 -1.90
N ASN A 322 17.17 -3.50 -1.31
CA ASN A 322 16.46 -3.53 -0.04
C ASN A 322 14.98 -3.20 -0.21
N VAL A 323 14.17 -3.73 0.70
CA VAL A 323 12.79 -3.32 0.87
C VAL A 323 12.74 -2.26 1.96
N TYR A 324 12.22 -1.09 1.61
CA TYR A 324 11.99 0.04 2.51
C TYR A 324 10.51 0.10 2.86
N GLN A 325 10.19 0.32 4.12
CA GLN A 325 8.80 0.49 4.57
C GLN A 325 8.48 1.96 4.81
N ALA A 326 7.30 2.38 4.34
CA ALA A 326 6.81 3.72 4.61
C ALA A 326 6.32 3.86 6.06
N PRO A 327 6.43 5.06 6.65
CA PRO A 327 5.83 5.31 7.96
C PRO A 327 4.29 5.29 7.88
N ILE A 328 3.66 4.99 9.02
CA ILE A 328 2.21 4.97 9.17
C ILE A 328 1.76 6.23 9.91
N THR A 329 0.78 6.94 9.37
CA THR A 329 0.04 7.98 10.09
C THR A 329 -1.14 7.36 10.82
N LYS A 330 -1.42 7.86 12.02
CA LYS A 330 -2.53 7.41 12.89
C LYS A 330 -3.26 8.62 13.41
N ILE A 331 -4.58 8.64 13.30
CA ILE A 331 -5.40 9.71 13.83
C ILE A 331 -6.65 9.16 14.53
N VAL A 332 -7.15 9.91 15.48
CA VAL A 332 -8.50 9.76 16.05
C VAL A 332 -9.44 10.81 15.44
N GLN A 333 -10.74 10.63 15.60
CA GLN A 333 -11.75 11.53 15.02
C GLN A 333 -11.47 13.02 15.33
N ALA A 334 -11.03 13.35 16.54
CA ALA A 334 -10.74 14.73 16.94
C ALA A 334 -9.61 15.40 16.12
N GLU A 335 -8.77 14.63 15.48
CA GLU A 335 -7.65 15.12 14.66
C GLU A 335 -8.00 15.21 13.16
N ALA A 336 -9.21 14.74 12.78
CA ALA A 336 -9.60 14.64 11.38
C ALA A 336 -9.63 15.99 10.64
N ALA A 337 -10.02 17.08 11.30
CA ALA A 337 -10.06 18.42 10.68
C ALA A 337 -8.65 18.87 10.25
N LYS A 338 -7.65 18.68 11.12
CA LYS A 338 -6.26 19.01 10.79
C LYS A 338 -5.73 18.14 9.65
N ALA A 339 -5.98 16.83 9.71
CA ALA A 339 -5.56 15.90 8.67
C ALA A 339 -6.25 16.22 7.33
N LEU A 340 -7.50 16.68 7.35
CA LEU A 340 -8.24 17.11 6.17
C LEU A 340 -7.55 18.27 5.43
N ASP A 341 -7.11 19.29 6.16
CA ASP A 341 -6.43 20.46 5.57
C ASP A 341 -5.12 20.01 4.88
N GLU A 342 -4.34 19.14 5.55
CA GLU A 342 -3.09 18.62 5.01
C GLU A 342 -3.33 17.75 3.75
N VAL A 343 -4.33 16.87 3.78
CA VAL A 343 -4.67 15.97 2.67
C VAL A 343 -5.20 16.74 1.47
N LYS A 344 -6.11 17.72 1.68
CA LYS A 344 -6.61 18.59 0.61
C LYS A 344 -5.50 19.34 -0.10
N ALA A 345 -4.58 19.96 0.65
CA ALA A 345 -3.46 20.67 0.07
C ALA A 345 -2.57 19.75 -0.79
N MET A 346 -2.33 18.51 -0.33
CA MET A 346 -1.58 17.51 -1.11
C MET A 346 -2.34 17.08 -2.37
N ASP A 347 -3.64 16.84 -2.27
CA ASP A 347 -4.45 16.39 -3.41
C ASP A 347 -4.60 17.48 -4.47
N GLU A 348 -4.80 18.74 -4.09
CA GLU A 348 -4.82 19.89 -5.00
C GLU A 348 -3.47 20.06 -5.71
N ALA A 349 -2.36 19.97 -4.96
CA ALA A 349 -1.02 20.03 -5.54
C ALA A 349 -0.76 18.86 -6.50
N ALA A 350 -1.20 17.64 -6.15
CA ALA A 350 -1.04 16.47 -6.99
C ALA A 350 -1.82 16.58 -8.30
N ILE A 351 -3.09 17.03 -8.25
CA ILE A 351 -3.93 17.24 -9.43
C ILE A 351 -3.29 18.27 -10.35
N ALA A 352 -2.93 19.45 -9.81
CA ALA A 352 -2.34 20.52 -10.60
C ALA A 352 -1.02 20.11 -11.25
N TYR A 353 -0.14 19.42 -10.51
CA TYR A 353 1.18 19.03 -11.01
C TYR A 353 1.12 17.91 -12.03
N LEU A 354 0.29 16.89 -11.81
CA LEU A 354 0.19 15.72 -12.69
C LEU A 354 -0.57 16.01 -13.98
N ALA A 355 -1.32 17.10 -14.07
CA ALA A 355 -1.98 17.52 -15.32
C ALA A 355 -0.98 17.68 -16.48
N ASP A 356 0.25 18.15 -16.20
CA ASP A 356 1.32 18.31 -17.20
C ASP A 356 1.87 16.97 -17.70
N PHE A 357 1.59 15.87 -17.01
CA PHE A 357 2.04 14.51 -17.32
C PHE A 357 0.92 13.61 -17.85
N GLY A 358 -0.24 14.17 -18.19
CA GLY A 358 -1.41 13.43 -18.64
C GLY A 358 -2.17 12.73 -17.50
N GLY A 359 -2.02 13.23 -16.28
CA GLY A 359 -2.66 12.74 -15.05
C GLY A 359 -4.06 13.29 -14.80
#